data_7db1fddb89e4e0f8d7d64c70a8bd41e2
#
_entry.id   7db1fddb89e4e0f8d7d64c70a8bd41e2
#
_cell.length_a   1.000
_cell.length_b   1.000
_cell.length_c   1.000
_cell.angle_alpha   90.00
_cell.angle_beta   90.00
_cell.angle_gamma   90.00
#
_symmetry.space_group_name_H-M   'P 1'
#
loop_
_entity.id
_entity.type
_entity.pdbx_description
1 polymer ?
#
loop_
_entity_poly.entity_id
_entity_poly.type
_entity_poly.pdbx_seq_one_letter_code
_entity_poly.pdbx_strand_id
1 'polypeptide(L)'
;MMRKTIIAGNWKMNHLGADAKETIQGLVAKVPQDVKPEVIIAPVFPYLPMAVEMTKGTPIHVAAQNMHWEEKGAFTGEVSPAMLVDIGVTHVILGHSERRTYFNETDETVNKKTKAALAHNLTPIVCCGETLEQREQGIMQSWIEGQIEKALEGLTAADVKKVIIAYEPIWAIGTGKTASAAQAEEVCAIIRKKLAALYDAATAEDVSILYGGSVKGGNVAEFTGSADIDGGLVGGASLKADDFLAIINNAVVK
;
A
#
# COMPACT_ATOMS: atom_id res chain seq x y z
N MET A 1 -19.94 1.05 5.79
CA MET A 1 -19.56 1.95 4.68
C MET A 1 -19.14 1.06 3.52
N MET A 2 -19.22 1.52 2.28
CA MET A 2 -18.59 0.77 1.18
C MET A 2 -17.07 0.92 1.27
N ARG A 3 -16.32 -0.14 0.93
CA ARG A 3 -14.85 -0.10 0.87
C ARG A 3 -14.40 0.94 -0.15
N LYS A 4 -13.32 1.63 0.15
CA LYS A 4 -12.75 2.60 -0.79
C LYS A 4 -11.93 1.88 -1.84
N THR A 5 -12.11 2.27 -3.10
CA THR A 5 -11.17 1.89 -4.16
C THR A 5 -9.93 2.79 -4.07
N ILE A 6 -8.73 2.18 -3.98
CA ILE A 6 -7.48 2.91 -3.73
C ILE A 6 -6.45 2.54 -4.79
N ILE A 7 -5.84 3.53 -5.42
CA ILE A 7 -4.72 3.35 -6.35
C ILE A 7 -3.50 4.05 -5.78
N ALA A 8 -2.57 3.27 -5.26
CA ALA A 8 -1.34 3.75 -4.63
C ALA A 8 -0.13 3.45 -5.50
N GLY A 9 0.67 4.46 -5.82
CA GLY A 9 1.90 4.34 -6.59
C GLY A 9 3.13 4.27 -5.69
N ASN A 10 3.72 3.09 -5.54
CA ASN A 10 5.00 2.90 -4.87
C ASN A 10 6.13 3.13 -5.89
N TRP A 11 6.80 4.25 -5.80
CA TRP A 11 7.88 4.60 -6.73
C TRP A 11 9.17 3.83 -6.46
N LYS A 12 9.26 3.17 -5.30
CA LYS A 12 10.46 2.47 -4.85
C LYS A 12 11.67 3.42 -4.91
N MET A 13 12.87 2.92 -5.19
CA MET A 13 14.09 3.73 -5.31
C MET A 13 14.25 4.21 -6.77
N ASN A 14 13.34 5.06 -7.23
CA ASN A 14 13.36 5.63 -8.57
C ASN A 14 13.14 7.14 -8.53
N HIS A 15 13.39 7.78 -9.66
CA HIS A 15 13.35 9.21 -9.91
C HIS A 15 14.47 10.03 -9.24
N LEU A 16 14.99 10.95 -9.98
CA LEU A 16 15.68 12.13 -9.48
C LEU A 16 14.67 13.26 -9.31
N GLY A 17 15.10 14.39 -8.73
CA GLY A 17 14.19 15.49 -8.41
C GLY A 17 13.43 16.05 -9.62
N ALA A 18 14.06 16.12 -10.81
CA ALA A 18 13.41 16.57 -12.04
C ALA A 18 12.31 15.59 -12.50
N ASP A 19 12.60 14.29 -12.52
CA ASP A 19 11.66 13.26 -12.94
C ASP A 19 10.48 13.18 -11.97
N ALA A 20 10.75 13.23 -10.65
CA ALA A 20 9.73 13.26 -9.63
C ALA A 20 8.79 14.46 -9.81
N LYS A 21 9.36 15.65 -10.04
CA LYS A 21 8.60 16.88 -10.29
C LYS A 21 7.73 16.75 -11.53
N GLU A 22 8.27 16.27 -12.64
CA GLU A 22 7.55 16.08 -13.90
C GLU A 22 6.37 15.12 -13.73
N THR A 23 6.59 13.97 -13.08
CA THR A 23 5.53 13.00 -12.82
C THR A 23 4.43 13.60 -11.95
N ILE A 24 4.77 14.30 -10.86
CA ILE A 24 3.77 14.95 -9.99
C ILE A 24 3.00 16.03 -10.77
N GLN A 25 3.66 16.87 -11.54
CA GLN A 25 3.01 17.90 -12.37
C GLN A 25 2.01 17.28 -13.35
N GLY A 26 2.40 16.19 -14.01
CA GLY A 26 1.53 15.47 -14.92
C GLY A 26 0.28 14.91 -14.24
N LEU A 27 0.41 14.38 -13.02
CA LEU A 27 -0.71 13.88 -12.23
C LEU A 27 -1.62 15.00 -11.74
N VAL A 28 -1.06 16.05 -11.15
CA VAL A 28 -1.81 17.23 -10.66
C VAL A 28 -2.61 17.89 -11.76
N ALA A 29 -2.07 17.95 -12.97
CA ALA A 29 -2.75 18.56 -14.12
C ALA A 29 -3.91 17.71 -14.66
N LYS A 30 -3.90 16.39 -14.45
CA LYS A 30 -4.80 15.45 -15.14
C LYS A 30 -5.74 14.68 -14.22
N VAL A 31 -5.44 14.53 -12.94
CA VAL A 31 -6.33 13.87 -11.97
C VAL A 31 -7.48 14.82 -11.63
N PRO A 32 -8.74 14.45 -11.93
CA PRO A 32 -9.88 15.32 -11.64
C PRO A 32 -10.12 15.50 -10.15
N GLN A 33 -10.69 16.63 -9.74
CA GLN A 33 -11.01 16.89 -8.32
C GLN A 33 -12.06 15.92 -7.75
N ASP A 34 -12.92 15.39 -8.59
CA ASP A 34 -13.98 14.43 -8.24
C ASP A 34 -13.61 12.98 -8.57
N VAL A 35 -12.31 12.68 -8.73
CA VAL A 35 -11.81 11.32 -8.98
C VAL A 35 -12.37 10.36 -7.94
N LYS A 36 -12.86 9.20 -8.40
CA LYS A 36 -13.53 8.24 -7.51
C LYS A 36 -12.56 7.38 -6.69
N PRO A 37 -11.51 6.77 -7.29
CA PRO A 37 -10.48 6.12 -6.49
C PRO A 37 -9.73 7.13 -5.62
N GLU A 38 -9.38 6.72 -4.40
CA GLU A 38 -8.38 7.42 -3.59
C GLU A 38 -7.01 7.25 -4.27
N VAL A 39 -6.34 8.35 -4.60
CA VAL A 39 -5.07 8.36 -5.32
C VAL A 39 -3.94 8.69 -4.37
N ILE A 40 -2.95 7.81 -4.31
CA ILE A 40 -1.78 7.94 -3.40
C ILE A 40 -0.51 7.82 -4.23
N ILE A 41 0.47 8.68 -3.97
CA ILE A 41 1.84 8.55 -4.52
C ILE A 41 2.84 8.40 -3.39
N ALA A 42 3.81 7.51 -3.54
CA ALA A 42 4.85 7.25 -2.54
C ALA A 42 6.25 7.46 -3.13
N PRO A 43 6.74 8.70 -3.22
CA PRO A 43 8.12 9.01 -3.61
C PRO A 43 9.10 8.66 -2.48
N VAL A 44 10.40 8.67 -2.78
CA VAL A 44 11.46 8.50 -1.77
C VAL A 44 11.51 9.70 -0.81
N PHE A 45 12.03 9.50 0.41
CA PHE A 45 12.07 10.52 1.47
C PHE A 45 12.53 11.92 1.02
N PRO A 46 13.63 12.09 0.22
CA PRO A 46 14.10 13.40 -0.19
C PRO A 46 13.09 14.25 -0.95
N TYR A 47 12.09 13.60 -1.58
CA TYR A 47 11.10 14.31 -2.41
C TYR A 47 9.72 14.41 -1.76
N LEU A 48 9.53 13.92 -0.54
CA LEU A 48 8.25 14.01 0.18
C LEU A 48 7.80 15.47 0.38
N PRO A 49 8.66 16.41 0.87
CA PRO A 49 8.23 17.80 1.04
C PRO A 49 7.78 18.44 -0.28
N MET A 50 8.50 18.19 -1.37
CA MET A 50 8.13 18.67 -2.70
C MET A 50 6.79 18.07 -3.17
N ALA A 51 6.60 16.77 -2.98
CA ALA A 51 5.37 16.09 -3.38
C ALA A 51 4.16 16.64 -2.62
N VAL A 52 4.28 16.81 -1.30
CA VAL A 52 3.21 17.38 -0.47
C VAL A 52 2.85 18.81 -0.91
N GLU A 53 3.84 19.67 -1.13
CA GLU A 53 3.57 21.04 -1.57
C GLU A 53 2.89 21.08 -2.96
N MET A 54 3.34 20.24 -3.90
CA MET A 54 2.80 20.20 -5.26
C MET A 54 1.40 19.59 -5.34
N THR A 55 1.03 18.69 -4.43
CA THR A 55 -0.29 18.05 -4.39
C THR A 55 -1.31 18.78 -3.52
N LYS A 56 -0.91 19.87 -2.87
CA LYS A 56 -1.79 20.66 -2.01
C LYS A 56 -3.01 21.17 -2.75
N GLY A 57 -4.19 20.93 -2.18
CA GLY A 57 -5.47 21.30 -2.80
C GLY A 57 -5.92 20.40 -3.95
N THR A 58 -5.25 19.26 -4.17
CA THR A 58 -5.65 18.22 -5.13
C THR A 58 -6.15 16.98 -4.38
N PRO A 59 -6.80 16.02 -5.04
CA PRO A 59 -7.23 14.77 -4.42
C PRO A 59 -6.10 13.71 -4.32
N ILE A 60 -4.83 14.10 -4.52
CA ILE A 60 -3.69 13.21 -4.48
C ILE A 60 -3.06 13.24 -3.09
N HIS A 61 -3.00 12.09 -2.43
CA HIS A 61 -2.34 11.89 -1.15
C HIS A 61 -0.87 11.50 -1.33
N VAL A 62 -0.05 11.84 -0.33
CA VAL A 62 1.37 11.47 -0.32
C VAL A 62 1.63 10.46 0.78
N ALA A 63 2.31 9.37 0.41
CA ALA A 63 2.77 8.32 1.32
C ALA A 63 4.29 8.31 1.44
N ALA A 64 4.80 7.96 2.61
CA ALA A 64 6.19 7.53 2.77
C ALA A 64 6.32 6.04 2.44
N GLN A 65 7.51 5.62 1.97
CA GLN A 65 7.79 4.21 1.63
C GLN A 65 8.20 3.36 2.85
N ASN A 66 8.40 3.98 4.00
CA ASN A 66 8.76 3.40 5.29
C ASN A 66 8.73 4.47 6.38
N MET A 67 8.82 4.07 7.63
CA MET A 67 9.15 4.92 8.78
C MET A 67 9.71 4.07 9.92
N HIS A 68 10.34 4.69 10.91
CA HIS A 68 10.66 4.07 12.19
C HIS A 68 9.45 4.13 13.14
N TRP A 69 9.48 3.39 14.26
CA TRP A 69 8.39 3.40 15.26
C TRP A 69 8.69 4.30 16.46
N GLU A 70 9.93 4.74 16.63
CA GLU A 70 10.30 5.65 17.72
C GLU A 70 10.07 7.11 17.32
N GLU A 71 9.70 7.94 18.30
CA GLU A 71 9.44 9.36 18.11
C GLU A 71 10.70 10.14 17.74
N LYS A 72 11.79 9.82 18.41
CA LYS A 72 13.11 10.46 18.29
C LYS A 72 14.16 9.62 18.98
N GLY A 73 15.43 9.88 18.71
CA GLY A 73 16.53 9.21 19.41
C GLY A 73 17.75 8.94 18.57
N ALA A 74 18.62 8.04 19.07
CA ALA A 74 19.85 7.65 18.41
C ALA A 74 19.60 6.57 17.34
N PHE A 75 18.86 6.93 16.30
CA PHE A 75 18.49 6.06 15.18
C PHE A 75 18.96 6.71 13.87
N THR A 76 20.28 6.82 13.72
CA THR A 76 20.90 7.51 12.58
C THR A 76 20.37 6.97 11.24
N GLY A 77 19.81 7.87 10.42
CA GLY A 77 19.25 7.57 9.09
C GLY A 77 17.75 7.24 9.07
N GLU A 78 17.11 7.06 10.24
CA GLU A 78 15.67 6.79 10.32
C GLU A 78 14.82 8.05 10.29
N VAL A 79 13.57 7.90 9.88
CA VAL A 79 12.55 8.94 9.83
C VAL A 79 11.40 8.54 10.74
N SER A 80 11.07 9.39 11.72
CA SER A 80 10.00 9.13 12.68
C SER A 80 8.61 9.44 12.10
N PRO A 81 7.51 8.89 12.68
CA PRO A 81 6.15 9.27 12.28
C PRO A 81 5.87 10.76 12.45
N ALA A 82 6.36 11.37 13.52
CA ALA A 82 6.21 12.81 13.77
C ALA A 82 6.85 13.67 12.66
N MET A 83 8.03 13.28 12.15
CA MET A 83 8.68 13.96 11.01
C MET A 83 7.86 13.86 9.73
N LEU A 84 7.19 12.74 9.48
CA LEU A 84 6.33 12.58 8.31
C LEU A 84 5.08 13.44 8.40
N VAL A 85 4.45 13.50 9.57
CA VAL A 85 3.27 14.35 9.80
C VAL A 85 3.62 15.83 9.69
N ASP A 86 4.77 16.25 10.23
CA ASP A 86 5.25 17.64 10.17
C ASP A 86 5.36 18.18 8.75
N ILE A 87 5.78 17.35 7.79
CA ILE A 87 5.85 17.72 6.38
C ILE A 87 4.54 17.48 5.61
N GLY A 88 3.48 16.97 6.24
CA GLY A 88 2.15 16.80 5.64
C GLY A 88 1.93 15.46 4.93
N VAL A 89 2.76 14.45 5.15
CA VAL A 89 2.53 13.08 4.69
C VAL A 89 1.32 12.49 5.41
N THR A 90 0.47 11.76 4.71
CA THR A 90 -0.80 11.21 5.24
C THR A 90 -0.82 9.68 5.32
N HIS A 91 0.02 9.02 4.55
CA HIS A 91 0.06 7.55 4.44
C HIS A 91 1.49 7.04 4.58
N VAL A 92 1.63 5.74 4.90
CA VAL A 92 2.95 5.09 4.93
C VAL A 92 2.85 3.63 4.54
N ILE A 93 3.75 3.17 3.65
CA ILE A 93 3.90 1.77 3.27
C ILE A 93 4.77 1.08 4.32
N LEU A 94 4.30 -0.03 4.88
CA LEU A 94 4.97 -0.79 5.93
C LEU A 94 5.04 -2.27 5.56
N GLY A 95 6.18 -2.91 5.85
CA GLY A 95 6.35 -4.34 5.63
C GLY A 95 6.43 -4.77 4.17
N HIS A 96 6.76 -3.85 3.24
CA HIS A 96 6.93 -4.19 1.83
C HIS A 96 7.94 -5.34 1.66
N SER A 97 7.68 -6.26 0.73
CA SER A 97 8.48 -7.47 0.52
C SER A 97 9.98 -7.18 0.35
N GLU A 98 10.35 -6.11 -0.35
CA GLU A 98 11.76 -5.69 -0.49
C GLU A 98 12.39 -5.34 0.86
N ARG A 99 11.63 -4.71 1.77
CA ARG A 99 12.15 -4.38 3.10
C ARG A 99 12.31 -5.60 3.98
N ARG A 100 11.41 -6.56 3.88
CA ARG A 100 11.53 -7.86 4.56
C ARG A 100 12.74 -8.63 4.06
N THR A 101 12.97 -8.64 2.76
CA THR A 101 14.05 -9.40 2.11
C THR A 101 15.42 -8.75 2.31
N TYR A 102 15.55 -7.44 2.13
CA TYR A 102 16.86 -6.77 2.06
C TYR A 102 17.23 -6.01 3.34
N PHE A 103 16.26 -5.68 4.20
CA PHE A 103 16.47 -4.81 5.36
C PHE A 103 15.97 -5.43 6.66
N ASN A 104 15.79 -6.77 6.70
CA ASN A 104 15.42 -7.55 7.88
C ASN A 104 14.14 -7.02 8.59
N GLU A 105 13.18 -6.48 7.87
CA GLU A 105 11.90 -6.07 8.43
C GLU A 105 11.08 -7.32 8.77
N THR A 106 10.59 -7.42 10.02
CA THR A 106 9.85 -8.57 10.54
C THR A 106 8.39 -8.19 10.80
N ASP A 107 7.53 -9.17 11.05
CA ASP A 107 6.13 -8.90 11.40
C ASP A 107 6.03 -8.11 12.71
N GLU A 108 6.92 -8.33 13.67
CA GLU A 108 6.99 -7.58 14.92
C GLU A 108 7.36 -6.11 14.68
N THR A 109 8.32 -5.84 13.79
CA THR A 109 8.68 -4.44 13.46
C THR A 109 7.58 -3.77 12.67
N VAL A 110 6.90 -4.50 11.77
CA VAL A 110 5.72 -3.99 11.05
C VAL A 110 4.58 -3.65 12.01
N ASN A 111 4.31 -4.49 13.02
CA ASN A 111 3.31 -4.20 14.05
C ASN A 111 3.63 -2.93 14.83
N LYS A 112 4.89 -2.77 15.29
CA LYS A 112 5.32 -1.54 15.99
C LYS A 112 5.12 -0.30 15.13
N LYS A 113 5.52 -0.36 13.86
CA LYS A 113 5.33 0.74 12.91
C LYS A 113 3.86 1.03 12.62
N THR A 114 3.02 0.00 12.49
CA THR A 114 1.58 0.16 12.30
C THR A 114 0.93 0.90 13.48
N LYS A 115 1.26 0.51 14.70
CA LYS A 115 0.79 1.20 15.92
C LYS A 115 1.26 2.65 15.98
N ALA A 116 2.54 2.89 15.68
CA ALA A 116 3.10 4.24 15.66
C ALA A 116 2.46 5.12 14.57
N ALA A 117 2.20 4.57 13.37
CA ALA A 117 1.50 5.28 12.31
C ALA A 117 0.09 5.73 12.76
N LEU A 118 -0.69 4.81 13.31
CA LEU A 118 -2.05 5.07 13.79
C LEU A 118 -2.07 6.09 14.92
N ALA A 119 -1.11 6.03 15.85
CA ALA A 119 -0.97 7.00 16.94
C ALA A 119 -0.72 8.43 16.44
N HIS A 120 -0.14 8.58 15.24
CA HIS A 120 0.13 9.88 14.60
C HIS A 120 -0.89 10.23 13.50
N ASN A 121 -2.01 9.51 13.41
CA ASN A 121 -3.03 9.70 12.36
C ASN A 121 -2.49 9.52 10.92
N LEU A 122 -1.41 8.76 10.75
CA LEU A 122 -0.99 8.27 9.45
C LEU A 122 -1.81 7.03 9.09
N THR A 123 -2.22 6.89 7.84
CA THR A 123 -2.86 5.68 7.33
C THR A 123 -1.80 4.67 6.90
N PRO A 124 -1.62 3.54 7.59
CA PRO A 124 -0.65 2.54 7.18
C PRO A 124 -1.18 1.67 6.03
N ILE A 125 -0.34 1.44 5.03
CA ILE A 125 -0.50 0.43 3.98
C ILE A 125 0.39 -0.74 4.36
N VAL A 126 -0.19 -1.75 4.98
CA VAL A 126 0.53 -2.92 5.52
C VAL A 126 0.64 -4.00 4.46
N CYS A 127 1.86 -4.33 4.07
CA CYS A 127 2.15 -5.32 3.04
C CYS A 127 2.32 -6.73 3.64
N CYS A 128 1.73 -7.70 2.97
CA CYS A 128 1.91 -9.13 3.21
C CYS A 128 2.07 -9.88 1.89
N GLY A 129 2.68 -11.05 1.92
CA GLY A 129 2.86 -11.83 0.71
C GLY A 129 3.66 -13.11 0.94
N GLU A 130 3.52 -14.05 0.02
CA GLU A 130 4.22 -15.32 0.02
C GLU A 130 5.22 -15.43 -1.12
N THR A 131 6.27 -16.22 -0.88
CA THR A 131 7.23 -16.65 -1.91
C THR A 131 6.66 -17.80 -2.75
N LEU A 132 7.28 -18.07 -3.90
CA LEU A 132 6.91 -19.22 -4.71
C LEU A 132 7.05 -20.54 -3.95
N GLU A 133 8.12 -20.68 -3.18
CA GLU A 133 8.37 -21.87 -2.36
C GLU A 133 7.24 -22.10 -1.36
N GLN A 134 6.79 -21.06 -0.64
CA GLN A 134 5.70 -21.17 0.31
C GLN A 134 4.38 -21.56 -0.36
N ARG A 135 4.14 -21.06 -1.58
CA ARG A 135 2.97 -21.43 -2.36
C ARG A 135 3.03 -22.89 -2.85
N GLU A 136 4.17 -23.32 -3.36
CA GLU A 136 4.39 -24.70 -3.82
C GLU A 136 4.35 -25.74 -2.69
N GLN A 137 4.79 -25.36 -1.49
CA GLN A 137 4.69 -26.19 -0.28
C GLN A 137 3.27 -26.26 0.30
N GLY A 138 2.32 -25.50 -0.25
CA GLY A 138 0.93 -25.46 0.23
C GLY A 138 0.73 -24.73 1.57
N ILE A 139 1.70 -23.94 2.02
CA ILE A 139 1.63 -23.18 3.27
C ILE A 139 1.22 -21.71 3.09
N MET A 140 0.91 -21.31 1.87
CA MET A 140 0.54 -19.91 1.52
C MET A 140 -0.52 -19.36 2.46
N GLN A 141 -1.62 -20.09 2.68
CA GLN A 141 -2.71 -19.60 3.52
C GLN A 141 -2.26 -19.32 4.95
N SER A 142 -1.62 -20.30 5.61
CA SER A 142 -1.16 -20.15 6.99
C SER A 142 -0.09 -19.06 7.13
N TRP A 143 0.73 -18.88 6.10
CA TRP A 143 1.74 -17.83 6.05
C TRP A 143 1.10 -16.44 6.02
N ILE A 144 0.19 -16.19 5.09
CA ILE A 144 -0.55 -14.91 4.95
C ILE A 144 -1.37 -14.62 6.22
N GLU A 145 -2.11 -15.61 6.73
CA GLU A 145 -2.89 -15.44 7.96
C GLU A 145 -1.99 -15.07 9.15
N GLY A 146 -0.81 -15.67 9.26
CA GLY A 146 0.18 -15.37 10.30
C GLY A 146 0.75 -13.96 10.19
N GLN A 147 1.07 -13.49 8.97
CA GLN A 147 1.52 -12.12 8.75
C GLN A 147 0.45 -11.10 9.15
N ILE A 148 -0.81 -11.32 8.75
CA ILE A 148 -1.93 -10.42 9.11
C ILE A 148 -2.15 -10.40 10.62
N GLU A 149 -2.19 -11.57 11.26
CA GLU A 149 -2.38 -11.66 12.71
C GLU A 149 -1.31 -10.89 13.48
N LYS A 150 -0.04 -11.12 13.16
CA LYS A 150 1.08 -10.46 13.83
C LYS A 150 1.15 -8.96 13.55
N ALA A 151 0.94 -8.55 12.29
CA ALA A 151 0.98 -7.14 11.92
C ALA A 151 -0.11 -6.31 12.62
N LEU A 152 -1.26 -6.92 12.93
CA LEU A 152 -2.42 -6.26 13.55
C LEU A 152 -2.56 -6.60 15.04
N GLU A 153 -1.64 -7.35 15.64
CA GLU A 153 -1.70 -7.75 17.05
C GLU A 153 -1.83 -6.54 17.99
N GLY A 154 -2.85 -6.60 18.86
CA GLY A 154 -3.13 -5.57 19.86
C GLY A 154 -3.79 -4.30 19.31
N LEU A 155 -4.21 -4.26 18.05
CA LEU A 155 -5.04 -3.20 17.49
C LEU A 155 -6.52 -3.48 17.78
N THR A 156 -7.29 -2.41 17.99
CA THR A 156 -8.76 -2.51 18.11
C THR A 156 -9.43 -2.57 16.74
N ALA A 157 -10.71 -2.97 16.69
CA ALA A 157 -11.50 -2.90 15.45
C ALA A 157 -11.56 -1.48 14.87
N ALA A 158 -11.59 -0.46 15.71
CA ALA A 158 -11.57 0.94 15.29
C ALA A 158 -10.23 1.36 14.64
N ASP A 159 -9.12 0.79 15.13
CA ASP A 159 -7.79 1.03 14.55
C ASP A 159 -7.65 0.34 13.20
N VAL A 160 -8.07 -0.93 13.10
CA VAL A 160 -7.93 -1.73 11.88
C VAL A 160 -8.73 -1.15 10.70
N LYS A 161 -9.86 -0.52 10.95
CA LYS A 161 -10.63 0.20 9.92
C LYS A 161 -9.87 1.36 9.26
N LYS A 162 -8.77 1.82 9.87
CA LYS A 162 -7.88 2.85 9.32
C LYS A 162 -6.67 2.25 8.59
N VAL A 163 -6.53 0.94 8.57
CA VAL A 163 -5.43 0.23 7.91
C VAL A 163 -5.84 -0.15 6.50
N ILE A 164 -4.92 -0.03 5.56
CA ILE A 164 -5.01 -0.59 4.22
C ILE A 164 -4.10 -1.81 4.19
N ILE A 165 -4.56 -2.93 3.65
CA ILE A 165 -3.73 -4.12 3.44
C ILE A 165 -3.31 -4.17 1.98
N ALA A 166 -2.05 -4.51 1.70
CA ALA A 166 -1.56 -4.75 0.34
C ALA A 166 -1.00 -6.17 0.22
N TYR A 167 -1.63 -6.97 -0.61
CA TYR A 167 -1.17 -8.31 -0.93
C TYR A 167 -0.14 -8.30 -2.05
N GLU A 168 1.06 -8.79 -1.79
CA GLU A 168 2.17 -8.88 -2.72
C GLU A 168 2.47 -10.36 -3.06
N PRO A 169 2.09 -10.89 -4.24
CA PRO A 169 2.61 -12.18 -4.70
C PRO A 169 4.11 -12.02 -5.00
N ILE A 170 5.00 -12.30 -4.01
CA ILE A 170 6.45 -12.03 -4.13
C ILE A 170 7.03 -12.74 -5.35
N TRP A 171 6.54 -13.92 -5.66
CA TRP A 171 6.92 -14.72 -6.82
C TRP A 171 6.58 -14.08 -8.19
N ALA A 172 5.71 -13.08 -8.19
CA ALA A 172 5.29 -12.36 -9.41
C ALA A 172 5.84 -10.92 -9.48
N ILE A 173 6.62 -10.47 -8.47
CA ILE A 173 7.17 -9.10 -8.44
C ILE A 173 8.56 -9.09 -9.10
N GLY A 174 8.69 -8.37 -10.23
CA GLY A 174 9.98 -8.21 -10.90
C GLY A 174 10.52 -9.48 -11.60
N THR A 175 9.74 -10.55 -11.66
CA THR A 175 10.15 -11.84 -12.22
C THR A 175 9.72 -12.06 -13.67
N GLY A 176 8.89 -11.16 -14.21
CA GLY A 176 8.20 -11.35 -15.49
C GLY A 176 6.97 -12.26 -15.41
N LYS A 177 6.71 -12.93 -14.29
CA LYS A 177 5.46 -13.64 -14.01
C LYS A 177 4.38 -12.66 -13.54
N THR A 178 3.13 -12.97 -13.79
CA THR A 178 1.98 -12.20 -13.32
C THR A 178 0.99 -13.15 -12.68
N ALA A 179 0.51 -12.84 -11.47
CA ALA A 179 -0.61 -13.58 -10.90
C ALA A 179 -1.88 -13.28 -11.71
N SER A 180 -2.72 -14.28 -11.93
CA SER A 180 -4.04 -14.05 -12.49
C SER A 180 -4.95 -13.34 -11.48
N ALA A 181 -6.03 -12.69 -11.95
CA ALA A 181 -7.01 -12.07 -11.06
C ALA A 181 -7.61 -13.10 -10.08
N ALA A 182 -7.84 -14.34 -10.53
CA ALA A 182 -8.33 -15.42 -9.67
C ALA A 182 -7.33 -15.81 -8.56
N GLN A 183 -6.03 -15.85 -8.86
CA GLN A 183 -5.00 -16.12 -7.86
C GLN A 183 -4.85 -14.97 -6.85
N ALA A 184 -4.99 -13.74 -7.29
CA ALA A 184 -4.98 -12.57 -6.41
C ALA A 184 -6.22 -12.54 -5.53
N GLU A 185 -7.40 -12.80 -6.09
CA GLU A 185 -8.67 -12.88 -5.37
C GLU A 185 -8.66 -13.96 -4.30
N GLU A 186 -8.13 -15.16 -4.62
CA GLU A 186 -7.97 -16.25 -3.65
C GLU A 186 -7.31 -15.75 -2.35
N VAL A 187 -6.19 -15.03 -2.47
CA VAL A 187 -5.45 -14.56 -1.30
C VAL A 187 -6.11 -13.37 -0.63
N CYS A 188 -6.67 -12.43 -1.38
CA CYS A 188 -7.40 -11.30 -0.81
C CYS A 188 -8.65 -11.77 -0.03
N ALA A 189 -9.35 -12.80 -0.51
CA ALA A 189 -10.45 -13.42 0.23
C ALA A 189 -9.98 -14.10 1.53
N ILE A 190 -8.81 -14.76 1.53
CA ILE A 190 -8.19 -15.32 2.74
C ILE A 190 -7.89 -14.20 3.74
N ILE A 191 -7.31 -13.09 3.30
CA ILE A 191 -7.02 -11.92 4.14
C ILE A 191 -8.31 -11.37 4.76
N ARG A 192 -9.35 -11.17 3.96
CA ARG A 192 -10.65 -10.66 4.45
C ARG A 192 -11.30 -11.61 5.46
N LYS A 193 -11.26 -12.91 5.18
CA LYS A 193 -11.74 -13.92 6.12
C LYS A 193 -10.95 -13.92 7.44
N LYS A 194 -9.61 -13.74 7.37
CA LYS A 194 -8.77 -13.62 8.57
C LYS A 194 -9.11 -12.37 9.37
N LEU A 195 -9.33 -11.23 8.73
CA LEU A 195 -9.79 -10.00 9.38
C LEU A 195 -11.15 -10.20 10.10
N ALA A 196 -12.10 -10.87 9.45
CA ALA A 196 -13.39 -11.20 10.05
C ALA A 196 -13.26 -12.12 11.27
N ALA A 197 -12.31 -13.07 11.25
CA ALA A 197 -12.04 -13.97 12.36
C ALA A 197 -11.33 -13.28 13.54
N LEU A 198 -10.45 -12.31 13.27
CA LEU A 198 -9.73 -11.55 14.31
C LEU A 198 -10.62 -10.51 14.99
N TYR A 199 -11.56 -9.93 14.27
CA TYR A 199 -12.42 -8.85 14.73
C TYR A 199 -13.89 -9.21 14.57
N ASP A 200 -14.49 -8.85 13.43
CA ASP A 200 -15.84 -9.19 13.00
C ASP A 200 -16.02 -8.93 11.49
N ALA A 201 -17.10 -9.44 10.94
CA ALA A 201 -17.38 -9.28 9.50
C ALA A 201 -17.55 -7.81 9.07
N ALA A 202 -18.16 -6.97 9.92
CA ALA A 202 -18.36 -5.55 9.61
C ALA A 202 -17.03 -4.80 9.57
N THR A 203 -16.11 -5.11 10.48
CA THR A 203 -14.76 -4.54 10.48
C THR A 203 -13.99 -5.00 9.24
N ALA A 204 -14.06 -6.28 8.89
CA ALA A 204 -13.41 -6.79 7.68
C ALA A 204 -13.94 -6.12 6.40
N GLU A 205 -15.24 -5.81 6.34
CA GLU A 205 -15.86 -5.10 5.21
C GLU A 205 -15.49 -3.61 5.14
N ASP A 206 -14.95 -3.02 6.19
CA ASP A 206 -14.47 -1.62 6.17
C ASP A 206 -12.99 -1.49 5.75
N VAL A 207 -12.22 -2.58 5.70
CA VAL A 207 -10.79 -2.59 5.36
C VAL A 207 -10.60 -2.74 3.86
N SER A 208 -9.89 -1.80 3.22
CA SER A 208 -9.49 -1.94 1.81
C SER A 208 -8.30 -2.87 1.66
N ILE A 209 -8.37 -3.80 0.70
CA ILE A 209 -7.31 -4.75 0.36
C ILE A 209 -6.85 -4.48 -1.07
N LEU A 210 -5.57 -4.18 -1.24
CA LEU A 210 -4.94 -3.85 -2.52
C LEU A 210 -4.17 -5.04 -3.08
N TYR A 211 -4.14 -5.17 -4.38
CA TYR A 211 -3.25 -6.08 -5.08
C TYR A 211 -1.92 -5.38 -5.39
N GLY A 212 -0.80 -5.93 -4.92
CA GLY A 212 0.55 -5.39 -5.06
C GLY A 212 1.43 -6.08 -6.12
N GLY A 213 0.85 -6.82 -7.03
CA GLY A 213 1.58 -7.41 -8.15
C GLY A 213 1.65 -6.50 -9.38
N SER A 214 1.79 -7.09 -10.57
CA SER A 214 1.91 -6.34 -11.82
C SER A 214 0.56 -5.78 -12.28
N VAL A 215 0.32 -4.50 -12.00
CA VAL A 215 -0.88 -3.75 -12.42
C VAL A 215 -0.52 -2.74 -13.51
N LYS A 216 -1.35 -2.66 -14.54
CA LYS A 216 -1.27 -1.71 -15.66
C LYS A 216 -2.67 -1.22 -16.01
N GLY A 217 -2.77 -0.13 -16.79
CA GLY A 217 -4.06 0.39 -17.26
C GLY A 217 -4.91 -0.64 -18.01
N GLY A 218 -4.28 -1.61 -18.70
CA GLY A 218 -4.99 -2.64 -19.45
C GLY A 218 -5.52 -3.82 -18.65
N ASN A 219 -5.08 -4.01 -17.39
CA ASN A 219 -5.50 -5.17 -16.57
C ASN A 219 -6.09 -4.79 -15.21
N VAL A 220 -6.02 -3.55 -14.78
CA VAL A 220 -6.48 -3.11 -13.45
C VAL A 220 -7.96 -3.44 -13.21
N ALA A 221 -8.81 -3.35 -14.24
CA ALA A 221 -10.24 -3.64 -14.13
C ALA A 221 -10.51 -5.12 -13.78
N GLU A 222 -9.66 -6.06 -14.22
CA GLU A 222 -9.79 -7.48 -13.88
C GLU A 222 -9.58 -7.71 -12.39
N PHE A 223 -8.60 -7.01 -11.79
CA PHE A 223 -8.34 -7.09 -10.34
C PHE A 223 -9.39 -6.34 -9.54
N THR A 224 -9.64 -5.07 -9.84
CA THR A 224 -10.56 -4.23 -9.06
C THR A 224 -12.03 -4.62 -9.25
N GLY A 225 -12.37 -5.38 -10.30
CA GLY A 225 -13.67 -6.01 -10.49
C GLY A 225 -13.90 -7.24 -9.62
N SER A 226 -12.85 -7.81 -9.01
CA SER A 226 -12.94 -8.96 -8.10
C SER A 226 -13.54 -8.55 -6.74
N ALA A 227 -14.16 -9.50 -6.03
CA ALA A 227 -14.97 -9.21 -4.83
C ALA A 227 -14.14 -8.62 -3.68
N ASP A 228 -12.93 -9.14 -3.46
CA ASP A 228 -12.10 -8.81 -2.30
C ASP A 228 -10.88 -7.92 -2.60
N ILE A 229 -10.71 -7.49 -3.87
CA ILE A 229 -9.64 -6.57 -4.28
C ILE A 229 -10.21 -5.17 -4.44
N ASP A 230 -9.74 -4.23 -3.63
CA ASP A 230 -10.25 -2.86 -3.55
C ASP A 230 -9.32 -1.84 -4.22
N GLY A 231 -8.33 -2.29 -4.98
CA GLY A 231 -7.40 -1.41 -5.67
C GLY A 231 -6.04 -2.01 -5.93
N GLY A 232 -5.02 -1.16 -6.11
CA GLY A 232 -3.68 -1.60 -6.43
C GLY A 232 -2.58 -0.82 -5.72
N LEU A 233 -1.53 -1.54 -5.28
CA LEU A 233 -0.24 -0.95 -4.91
C LEU A 233 0.70 -1.14 -6.11
N VAL A 234 0.87 -0.07 -6.89
CA VAL A 234 1.45 -0.09 -8.23
C VAL A 234 2.94 0.29 -8.17
N GLY A 235 3.81 -0.55 -8.69
CA GLY A 235 5.25 -0.25 -8.84
C GLY A 235 5.56 0.54 -10.11
N GLY A 236 6.32 -0.04 -11.03
CA GLY A 236 6.87 0.61 -12.21
C GLY A 236 5.91 1.41 -13.09
N ALA A 237 4.65 0.98 -13.21
CA ALA A 237 3.63 1.73 -13.97
C ALA A 237 3.17 3.03 -13.27
N SER A 238 3.57 3.28 -12.02
CA SER A 238 3.32 4.55 -11.32
C SER A 238 4.40 5.61 -11.56
N LEU A 239 5.50 5.26 -12.25
CA LEU A 239 6.61 6.17 -12.51
C LEU A 239 6.34 7.16 -13.64
N LYS A 240 5.34 6.91 -14.47
CA LYS A 240 4.92 7.82 -15.54
C LYS A 240 3.49 8.26 -15.30
N ALA A 241 3.25 9.56 -15.35
CA ALA A 241 1.93 10.14 -15.08
C ALA A 241 0.83 9.51 -15.95
N ASP A 242 1.07 9.34 -17.26
CA ASP A 242 0.06 8.80 -18.19
C ASP A 242 -0.24 7.32 -17.94
N ASP A 243 0.78 6.51 -17.62
CA ASP A 243 0.58 5.09 -17.28
C ASP A 243 -0.22 4.95 -15.97
N PHE A 244 0.11 5.77 -14.97
CA PHE A 244 -0.59 5.74 -13.68
C PHE A 244 -2.03 6.27 -13.80
N LEU A 245 -2.24 7.32 -14.60
CA LEU A 245 -3.58 7.84 -14.93
C LEU A 245 -4.45 6.79 -15.63
N ALA A 246 -3.88 6.00 -16.55
CA ALA A 246 -4.61 4.91 -17.18
C ALA A 246 -5.08 3.85 -16.15
N ILE A 247 -4.29 3.59 -15.11
CA ILE A 247 -4.69 2.71 -14.01
C ILE A 247 -5.82 3.34 -13.20
N ILE A 248 -5.70 4.61 -12.81
CA ILE A 248 -6.71 5.34 -12.02
C ILE A 248 -8.06 5.35 -12.77
N ASN A 249 -8.04 5.67 -14.05
CA ASN A 249 -9.24 5.81 -14.86
C ASN A 249 -9.94 4.48 -15.18
N ASN A 250 -9.19 3.38 -15.27
CA ASN A 250 -9.71 2.07 -15.65
C ASN A 250 -10.04 1.18 -14.43
N ALA A 251 -9.74 1.64 -13.20
CA ALA A 251 -10.11 0.91 -11.99
C ALA A 251 -11.64 0.86 -11.83
N VAL A 252 -12.16 -0.33 -11.51
CA VAL A 252 -13.57 -0.50 -11.14
C VAL A 252 -13.75 0.05 -9.72
N VAL A 253 -14.64 0.99 -9.57
CA VAL A 253 -14.97 1.62 -8.28
C VAL A 253 -16.11 0.85 -7.61
N LYS A 254 -15.93 0.52 -6.32
CA LYS A 254 -16.93 -0.15 -5.48
C LYS A 254 -17.74 0.84 -4.67
#